data_eca66b9bcd248408cbbc600b386e9b79
#
_entry.id   eca66b9bcd248408cbbc600b386e9b79
#
_cell.length_a   1.000
_cell.length_b   1.000
_cell.length_c   1.000
_cell.angle_alpha   90.00
_cell.angle_beta   90.00
_cell.angle_gamma   90.00
#
_symmetry.space_group_name_H-M   'P 1'
#
loop_
_entity.id
_entity.type
_entity.pdbx_description
1 polymer ?
#
loop_
_entity_poly.entity_id
_entity_poly.type
_entity_poly.pdbx_seq_one_letter_code
_entity_poly.pdbx_strand_id
1 'polypeptide(L)'
;MTIDERKHSFNRTTDIWKKATEEYTEQLFELRPAEGGWSIGQVCEHLIGSTRRVFLVIDKCLAGNANEHEQKTAPGESALKTNVLANIKVQNPAHKDNPPLQPESRLAVREALEDVRENFMIVADKVNASSATGKEKHPVLGFMNAEEWLHTIDMHWRHHLKQKEDIDGFLKNFASSNK
;
A
#
# COMPACT_ATOMS: atom_id res chain seq x y z
N MET A 1 -4.95 -4.26 16.98
CA MET A 1 -5.97 -4.10 15.89
C MET A 1 -6.40 -5.48 15.46
N THR A 2 -7.69 -5.79 15.52
CA THR A 2 -8.27 -7.05 15.05
C THR A 2 -8.29 -7.13 13.53
N ILE A 3 -8.53 -8.31 12.97
CA ILE A 3 -8.69 -8.47 11.50
C ILE A 3 -9.86 -7.62 10.98
N ASP A 4 -10.97 -7.55 11.69
CA ASP A 4 -12.13 -6.75 11.28
C ASP A 4 -11.84 -5.24 11.32
N GLU A 5 -11.13 -4.78 12.34
CA GLU A 5 -10.67 -3.38 12.38
C GLU A 5 -9.76 -3.04 11.20
N ARG A 6 -8.89 -3.97 10.78
CA ARG A 6 -8.02 -3.80 9.59
C ARG A 6 -8.84 -3.77 8.30
N LYS A 7 -9.82 -4.67 8.14
CA LYS A 7 -10.75 -4.64 7.00
C LYS A 7 -11.46 -3.28 6.89
N HIS A 8 -11.96 -2.75 8.01
CA HIS A 8 -12.59 -1.44 8.05
C HIS A 8 -11.62 -0.29 7.72
N SER A 9 -10.40 -0.33 8.27
CA SER A 9 -9.37 0.66 7.98
C SER A 9 -8.98 0.66 6.51
N PHE A 10 -8.73 -0.53 5.95
CA PHE A 10 -8.34 -0.69 4.55
C PHE A 10 -9.45 -0.24 3.60
N ASN A 11 -10.73 -0.57 3.89
CA ASN A 11 -11.86 -0.08 3.09
C ASN A 11 -11.93 1.44 3.05
N ARG A 12 -11.84 2.11 4.21
CA ARG A 12 -11.85 3.59 4.25
C ARG A 12 -10.71 4.19 3.47
N THR A 13 -9.51 3.61 3.59
CA THR A 13 -8.33 4.12 2.90
C THR A 13 -8.44 3.89 1.38
N THR A 14 -8.96 2.73 0.96
CA THR A 14 -9.21 2.44 -0.46
C THR A 14 -10.25 3.40 -1.06
N ASP A 15 -11.31 3.75 -0.31
CA ASP A 15 -12.31 4.72 -0.76
C ASP A 15 -11.70 6.11 -1.03
N ILE A 16 -10.72 6.54 -0.21
CA ILE A 16 -9.99 7.80 -0.44
C ILE A 16 -9.24 7.77 -1.77
N TRP A 17 -8.56 6.65 -2.09
CA TRP A 17 -7.83 6.48 -3.35
C TRP A 17 -8.78 6.33 -4.55
N LYS A 18 -9.90 5.61 -4.40
CA LYS A 18 -10.95 5.52 -5.44
C LYS A 18 -11.52 6.90 -5.79
N LYS A 19 -11.80 7.72 -4.77
CA LYS A 19 -12.31 9.07 -4.98
C LYS A 19 -11.38 9.92 -5.85
N ALA A 20 -10.06 9.76 -5.73
CA ALA A 20 -9.10 10.44 -6.59
C ALA A 20 -9.28 10.09 -8.08
N THR A 21 -9.72 8.88 -8.42
CA THR A 21 -10.01 8.50 -9.81
C THR A 21 -11.27 9.19 -10.37
N GLU A 22 -12.10 9.77 -9.54
CA GLU A 22 -13.33 10.48 -9.92
C GLU A 22 -13.13 11.99 -9.93
N GLU A 23 -12.33 12.53 -9.00
CA GLU A 23 -12.14 13.97 -8.81
C GLU A 23 -11.22 14.64 -9.83
N TYR A 24 -10.26 13.90 -10.41
CA TYR A 24 -9.28 14.43 -11.35
C TYR A 24 -9.61 14.05 -12.79
N THR A 25 -9.31 14.96 -13.73
CA THR A 25 -9.27 14.61 -15.16
C THR A 25 -8.11 13.65 -15.42
N GLU A 26 -8.09 12.94 -16.54
CA GLU A 26 -6.96 12.06 -16.93
C GLU A 26 -5.64 12.82 -16.87
N GLN A 27 -5.60 14.01 -17.47
CA GLN A 27 -4.41 14.86 -17.49
C GLN A 27 -3.89 15.21 -16.08
N LEU A 28 -4.76 15.56 -15.15
CA LEU A 28 -4.36 15.88 -13.76
C LEU A 28 -3.94 14.64 -12.97
N PHE A 29 -4.56 13.49 -13.26
CA PHE A 29 -4.24 12.22 -12.62
C PHE A 29 -2.83 11.72 -12.96
N GLU A 30 -2.34 12.04 -14.16
CA GLU A 30 -1.01 11.71 -14.64
C GLU A 30 0.03 12.81 -14.39
N LEU A 31 -0.41 14.02 -13.98
CA LEU A 31 0.49 15.15 -13.78
C LEU A 31 1.38 14.95 -12.57
N ARG A 32 2.69 15.08 -12.79
CA ARG A 32 3.71 14.98 -11.73
C ARG A 32 3.98 16.34 -11.12
N PRO A 33 4.02 16.46 -9.76
CA PRO A 33 4.20 17.74 -9.09
C PRO A 33 5.57 18.38 -9.31
N ALA A 34 6.61 17.59 -9.47
CA ALA A 34 7.95 18.07 -9.70
C ALA A 34 8.81 16.99 -10.37
N GLU A 35 9.99 17.37 -10.83
CA GLU A 35 10.97 16.42 -11.32
C GLU A 35 11.31 15.41 -10.21
N GLY A 36 11.15 14.11 -10.51
CA GLY A 36 11.30 13.03 -9.53
C GLY A 36 10.09 12.77 -8.62
N GLY A 37 9.06 13.63 -8.61
CA GLY A 37 7.79 13.37 -7.92
C GLY A 37 6.92 12.37 -8.70
N TRP A 38 5.97 11.73 -8.00
CA TRP A 38 5.00 10.82 -8.61
C TRP A 38 3.66 11.51 -8.82
N SER A 39 2.95 11.11 -9.87
CA SER A 39 1.55 11.48 -10.05
C SER A 39 0.65 10.65 -9.12
N ILE A 40 -0.62 11.06 -8.97
CA ILE A 40 -1.64 10.27 -8.25
C ILE A 40 -1.73 8.87 -8.87
N GLY A 41 -1.75 8.77 -10.21
CA GLY A 41 -1.79 7.49 -10.93
C GLY A 41 -0.62 6.58 -10.57
N GLN A 42 0.59 7.12 -10.53
CA GLN A 42 1.78 6.36 -10.17
C GLN A 42 1.77 5.89 -8.71
N VAL A 43 1.24 6.68 -7.78
CA VAL A 43 1.07 6.24 -6.38
C VAL A 43 0.06 5.10 -6.30
N CYS A 44 -1.06 5.18 -7.02
CA CYS A 44 -2.05 4.09 -7.08
C CYS A 44 -1.42 2.80 -7.62
N GLU A 45 -0.69 2.86 -8.74
CA GLU A 45 0.01 1.69 -9.31
C GLU A 45 1.00 1.07 -8.33
N HIS A 46 1.73 1.91 -7.58
CA HIS A 46 2.64 1.44 -6.53
C HIS A 46 1.88 0.70 -5.41
N LEU A 47 0.78 1.25 -4.93
CA LEU A 47 -0.03 0.65 -3.86
C LEU A 47 -0.65 -0.68 -4.31
N ILE A 48 -1.24 -0.72 -5.49
CA ILE A 48 -1.84 -1.92 -6.09
C ILE A 48 -0.78 -3.01 -6.27
N GLY A 49 0.33 -2.66 -6.94
CA GLY A 49 1.38 -3.62 -7.24
C GLY A 49 2.10 -4.13 -5.99
N SER A 50 2.33 -3.29 -4.98
CA SER A 50 2.91 -3.72 -3.71
C SER A 50 1.97 -4.66 -2.94
N THR A 51 0.68 -4.37 -2.92
CA THR A 51 -0.33 -5.19 -2.24
C THR A 51 -0.44 -6.58 -2.88
N ARG A 52 -0.50 -6.65 -4.21
CA ARG A 52 -0.52 -7.93 -4.93
C ARG A 52 0.72 -8.79 -4.61
N ARG A 53 1.89 -8.17 -4.50
CA ARG A 53 3.11 -8.88 -4.06
C ARG A 53 3.02 -9.39 -2.62
N VAL A 54 2.45 -8.59 -1.71
CA VAL A 54 2.27 -9.00 -0.31
C VAL A 54 1.28 -10.15 -0.19
N PHE A 55 0.23 -10.23 -1.01
CA PHE A 55 -0.66 -11.40 -1.03
C PHE A 55 0.10 -12.70 -1.32
N LEU A 56 1.03 -12.68 -2.28
CA LEU A 56 1.88 -13.85 -2.57
C LEU A 56 2.79 -14.22 -1.39
N VAL A 57 3.26 -13.23 -0.62
CA VAL A 57 4.05 -13.47 0.59
C VAL A 57 3.19 -14.06 1.70
N ILE A 58 1.96 -13.57 1.88
CA ILE A 58 1.00 -14.12 2.83
C ILE A 58 0.70 -15.58 2.52
N ASP A 59 0.47 -15.92 1.24
CA ASP A 59 0.23 -17.31 0.84
C ASP A 59 1.41 -18.23 1.22
N LYS A 60 2.66 -17.76 1.12
CA LYS A 60 3.84 -18.51 1.60
C LYS A 60 3.82 -18.69 3.12
N CYS A 61 3.47 -17.65 3.89
CA CYS A 61 3.34 -17.77 5.35
C CYS A 61 2.26 -18.80 5.73
N LEU A 62 1.16 -18.85 4.96
CA LEU A 62 0.06 -19.77 5.22
C LEU A 62 0.34 -21.22 4.78
N ALA A 63 1.37 -21.46 4.00
CA ALA A 63 1.72 -22.79 3.48
C ALA A 63 2.33 -23.75 4.53
N GLY A 64 2.62 -23.25 5.75
CA GLY A 64 3.18 -24.11 6.80
C GLY A 64 3.81 -23.34 7.95
N ASN A 65 4.99 -23.81 8.40
CA ASN A 65 5.71 -23.29 9.56
C ASN A 65 7.15 -22.85 9.25
N ALA A 66 7.47 -22.58 8.00
CA ALA A 66 8.80 -22.12 7.61
C ALA A 66 9.19 -20.83 8.36
N ASN A 67 10.42 -20.76 8.86
CA ASN A 67 10.99 -19.62 9.58
C ASN A 67 10.23 -19.23 10.87
N GLU A 68 9.44 -20.11 11.48
CA GLU A 68 8.57 -19.78 12.64
C GLU A 68 9.35 -19.23 13.85
N HIS A 69 10.61 -19.61 14.02
CA HIS A 69 11.47 -19.15 15.11
C HIS A 69 12.20 -17.84 14.82
N GLU A 70 12.17 -17.36 13.58
CA GLU A 70 12.81 -16.13 13.17
C GLU A 70 12.08 -14.90 13.70
N GLN A 71 12.82 -13.79 13.88
CA GLN A 71 12.31 -12.60 14.57
C GLN A 71 12.21 -11.38 13.64
N LYS A 72 11.36 -10.47 14.04
CA LYS A 72 11.33 -9.11 13.50
C LYS A 72 12.58 -8.35 13.88
N THR A 73 12.87 -7.31 13.13
CA THR A 73 13.85 -6.29 13.54
C THR A 73 13.22 -5.33 14.57
N ALA A 74 14.02 -4.57 15.28
CA ALA A 74 13.51 -3.50 16.16
C ALA A 74 12.61 -2.47 15.43
N PRO A 75 12.92 -2.02 14.19
CA PRO A 75 11.97 -1.26 13.37
C PRO A 75 10.65 -1.98 13.10
N GLY A 76 10.69 -3.30 12.84
CA GLY A 76 9.48 -4.11 12.61
C GLY A 76 8.59 -4.19 13.84
N GLU A 77 9.16 -4.46 15.00
CA GLU A 77 8.42 -4.47 16.27
C GLU A 77 7.79 -3.10 16.57
N SER A 78 8.55 -2.03 16.38
CA SER A 78 8.06 -0.66 16.59
C SER A 78 6.90 -0.32 15.64
N ALA A 79 7.03 -0.64 14.35
CA ALA A 79 6.00 -0.36 13.35
C ALA A 79 4.68 -1.07 13.68
N LEU A 80 4.74 -2.36 13.99
CA LEU A 80 3.54 -3.15 14.32
C LEU A 80 2.91 -2.71 15.64
N LYS A 81 3.72 -2.35 16.64
CA LYS A 81 3.25 -1.85 17.94
C LYS A 81 2.56 -0.48 17.83
N THR A 82 3.15 0.43 17.06
CA THR A 82 2.62 1.79 16.89
C THR A 82 1.55 1.89 15.80
N ASN A 83 1.38 0.83 14.99
CA ASN A 83 0.50 0.82 13.82
C ASN A 83 0.84 1.92 12.80
N VAL A 84 2.12 2.29 12.69
CA VAL A 84 2.62 3.33 11.79
C VAL A 84 3.92 2.86 11.15
N LEU A 85 4.01 2.96 9.82
CA LEU A 85 5.31 2.92 9.16
C LEU A 85 6.03 4.24 9.44
N ALA A 86 7.17 4.17 10.12
CA ALA A 86 7.99 5.35 10.31
C ALA A 86 8.27 6.01 8.95
N ASN A 87 8.33 7.35 8.93
CA ASN A 87 8.77 8.14 7.76
C ASN A 87 10.27 7.91 7.48
N ILE A 88 10.69 6.67 7.48
CA ILE A 88 11.95 6.29 6.89
C ILE A 88 11.71 6.53 5.40
N LYS A 89 12.28 7.61 4.86
CA LYS A 89 12.50 7.70 3.41
C LYS A 89 13.37 6.48 3.08
N VAL A 90 12.73 5.34 2.88
CA VAL A 90 13.37 4.23 2.19
C VAL A 90 13.59 4.79 0.81
N GLN A 91 14.74 5.46 0.65
CA GLN A 91 15.29 5.69 -0.67
C GLN A 91 15.60 4.29 -1.20
N ASN A 92 14.55 3.62 -1.67
CA ASN A 92 14.76 2.47 -2.51
C ASN A 92 15.40 3.05 -3.78
N PRO A 93 16.70 2.88 -4.02
CA PRO A 93 17.35 3.38 -5.21
C PRO A 93 16.60 2.97 -6.48
N ALA A 94 16.01 1.77 -6.47
CA ALA A 94 15.18 1.26 -7.54
C ALA A 94 13.95 2.15 -7.86
N HIS A 95 13.39 2.86 -6.88
CA HIS A 95 12.24 3.74 -7.13
C HIS A 95 12.63 5.15 -7.56
N LYS A 96 13.82 5.62 -7.19
CA LYS A 96 14.32 6.93 -7.65
C LYS A 96 14.68 6.87 -9.14
N ASP A 97 15.31 5.77 -9.54
CA ASP A 97 15.80 5.57 -10.90
C ASP A 97 14.75 4.89 -11.82
N ASN A 98 13.71 4.30 -11.22
CA ASN A 98 12.65 3.58 -11.95
C ASN A 98 11.29 3.80 -11.24
N PRO A 99 10.64 4.96 -11.43
CA PRO A 99 9.33 5.24 -10.85
C PRO A 99 8.29 4.25 -11.39
N PRO A 100 7.16 4.03 -10.69
CA PRO A 100 6.04 3.29 -11.21
C PRO A 100 5.62 3.84 -12.60
N LEU A 101 5.20 2.94 -13.48
CA LEU A 101 4.64 3.36 -14.77
C LEU A 101 3.38 4.19 -14.53
N GLN A 102 3.07 5.08 -15.47
CA GLN A 102 1.75 5.70 -15.50
C GLN A 102 0.72 4.60 -15.77
N PRO A 103 -0.45 4.66 -15.13
CA PRO A 103 -1.53 3.72 -15.42
C PRO A 103 -2.05 3.89 -16.87
N GLU A 104 -2.69 2.86 -17.37
CA GLU A 104 -3.35 2.91 -18.67
C GLU A 104 -4.49 3.95 -18.72
N SER A 105 -5.26 4.03 -17.61
CA SER A 105 -6.34 5.01 -17.44
C SER A 105 -6.79 5.07 -15.97
N ARG A 106 -7.52 6.14 -15.60
CA ARG A 106 -8.18 6.24 -14.30
C ARG A 106 -9.20 5.12 -14.07
N LEU A 107 -9.88 4.68 -15.14
CA LEU A 107 -10.84 3.58 -15.05
C LEU A 107 -10.12 2.26 -14.70
N ALA A 108 -9.01 1.95 -15.38
CA ALA A 108 -8.21 0.77 -15.07
C ALA A 108 -7.71 0.78 -13.62
N VAL A 109 -7.26 1.94 -13.11
CA VAL A 109 -6.87 2.10 -11.70
C VAL A 109 -8.06 1.84 -10.78
N ARG A 110 -9.24 2.40 -11.07
CA ARG A 110 -10.44 2.22 -10.24
C ARG A 110 -10.84 0.74 -10.14
N GLU A 111 -10.81 0.03 -11.24
CA GLU A 111 -11.10 -1.42 -11.29
C GLU A 111 -10.05 -2.21 -10.49
N ALA A 112 -8.77 -1.88 -10.66
CA ALA A 112 -7.69 -2.53 -9.91
C ALA A 112 -7.72 -2.24 -8.41
N LEU A 113 -8.15 -1.05 -7.98
CA LEU A 113 -8.38 -0.71 -6.57
C LEU A 113 -9.50 -1.55 -5.96
N GLU A 114 -10.58 -1.77 -6.73
CA GLU A 114 -11.70 -2.63 -6.30
C GLU A 114 -11.27 -4.09 -6.19
N ASP A 115 -10.58 -4.62 -7.21
CA ASP A 115 -10.00 -5.96 -7.21
C ASP A 115 -9.10 -6.20 -5.98
N VAL A 116 -8.20 -5.27 -5.69
CA VAL A 116 -7.31 -5.36 -4.52
C VAL A 116 -8.10 -5.30 -3.21
N ARG A 117 -9.15 -4.48 -3.14
CA ARG A 117 -10.02 -4.39 -1.97
C ARG A 117 -10.74 -5.73 -1.70
N GLU A 118 -11.35 -6.30 -2.73
CA GLU A 118 -12.04 -7.60 -2.61
C GLU A 118 -11.07 -8.71 -2.22
N ASN A 119 -9.92 -8.77 -2.87
CA ASN A 119 -8.88 -9.74 -2.54
C ASN A 119 -8.34 -9.57 -1.11
N PHE A 120 -8.20 -8.32 -0.62
CA PHE A 120 -7.81 -8.08 0.77
C PHE A 120 -8.80 -8.70 1.76
N MET A 121 -10.12 -8.59 1.51
CA MET A 121 -11.13 -9.21 2.37
C MET A 121 -11.00 -10.73 2.39
N ILE A 122 -10.83 -11.34 1.21
CA ILE A 122 -10.66 -12.80 1.08
C ILE A 122 -9.38 -13.27 1.80
N VAL A 123 -8.26 -12.57 1.59
CA VAL A 123 -6.98 -12.91 2.24
C VAL A 123 -7.07 -12.72 3.75
N ALA A 124 -7.74 -11.65 4.23
CA ALA A 124 -7.94 -11.42 5.65
C ALA A 124 -8.73 -12.56 6.31
N ASP A 125 -9.76 -13.09 5.64
CA ASP A 125 -10.54 -14.23 6.14
C ASP A 125 -9.70 -15.52 6.15
N LYS A 126 -8.87 -15.77 5.13
CA LYS A 126 -7.93 -16.89 5.12
C LYS A 126 -6.93 -16.81 6.28
N VAL A 127 -6.36 -15.63 6.52
CA VAL A 127 -5.42 -15.38 7.63
C VAL A 127 -6.10 -15.64 8.98
N ASN A 128 -7.32 -15.13 9.15
CA ASN A 128 -8.09 -15.30 10.40
C ASN A 128 -8.45 -16.78 10.69
N ALA A 129 -8.66 -17.56 9.65
CA ALA A 129 -9.02 -18.98 9.77
C ALA A 129 -7.80 -19.92 9.90
N SER A 130 -6.58 -19.42 9.71
CA SER A 130 -5.35 -20.23 9.65
C SER A 130 -4.69 -20.39 11.01
N SER A 131 -4.15 -21.58 11.27
CA SER A 131 -3.24 -21.87 12.38
C SER A 131 -1.76 -21.93 11.94
N ALA A 132 -1.44 -21.58 10.71
CA ALA A 132 -0.06 -21.60 10.20
C ALA A 132 0.83 -20.60 10.94
N THR A 133 2.05 -21.01 11.26
CA THR A 133 3.05 -20.22 12.00
C THR A 133 4.19 -19.72 11.11
N GLY A 134 4.12 -19.98 9.80
CA GLY A 134 5.14 -19.62 8.83
C GLY A 134 5.38 -18.11 8.77
N LYS A 135 6.64 -17.74 8.55
CA LYS A 135 7.06 -16.35 8.42
C LYS A 135 7.88 -16.13 7.16
N GLU A 136 7.76 -14.94 6.59
CA GLU A 136 8.55 -14.48 5.47
C GLU A 136 9.29 -13.19 5.82
N LYS A 137 10.48 -13.02 5.22
CA LYS A 137 11.37 -11.90 5.54
C LYS A 137 11.01 -10.63 4.78
N HIS A 138 10.73 -9.55 5.51
CA HIS A 138 10.69 -8.19 4.96
C HIS A 138 12.09 -7.55 5.05
N PRO A 139 12.59 -6.84 4.01
CA PRO A 139 13.94 -6.29 4.00
C PRO A 139 14.29 -5.38 5.19
N VAL A 140 13.32 -4.64 5.71
CA VAL A 140 13.49 -3.69 6.81
C VAL A 140 12.89 -4.21 8.11
N LEU A 141 11.71 -4.84 8.07
CA LEU A 141 10.93 -5.19 9.27
C LEU A 141 11.28 -6.57 9.85
N GLY A 142 12.09 -7.38 9.12
CA GLY A 142 12.45 -8.72 9.55
C GLY A 142 11.39 -9.76 9.23
N PHE A 143 11.36 -10.86 9.96
CA PHE A 143 10.44 -11.97 9.69
C PHE A 143 9.07 -11.72 10.31
N MET A 144 8.05 -11.80 9.48
CA MET A 144 6.65 -11.53 9.86
C MET A 144 5.76 -12.71 9.43
N ASN A 145 4.76 -13.01 10.25
CA ASN A 145 3.72 -13.98 9.92
C ASN A 145 2.66 -13.39 8.98
N ALA A 146 1.70 -14.20 8.57
CA ALA A 146 0.63 -13.80 7.64
C ALA A 146 -0.18 -12.59 8.13
N GLU A 147 -0.54 -12.57 9.42
CA GLU A 147 -1.30 -11.46 10.03
C GLU A 147 -0.51 -10.15 10.05
N GLU A 148 0.78 -10.22 10.37
CA GLU A 148 1.68 -9.07 10.40
C GLU A 148 1.91 -8.51 8.98
N TRP A 149 2.05 -9.36 7.97
CA TRP A 149 2.11 -8.95 6.57
C TRP A 149 0.82 -8.30 6.10
N LEU A 150 -0.34 -8.85 6.45
CA LEU A 150 -1.64 -8.24 6.15
C LEU A 150 -1.74 -6.85 6.78
N HIS A 151 -1.24 -6.67 8.01
CA HIS A 151 -1.20 -5.40 8.69
C HIS A 151 -0.32 -4.38 7.97
N THR A 152 0.80 -4.81 7.38
CA THR A 152 1.67 -3.89 6.63
C THR A 152 1.00 -3.29 5.40
N ILE A 153 0.05 -3.99 4.77
CA ILE A 153 -0.71 -3.44 3.64
C ILE A 153 -1.47 -2.19 4.09
N ASP A 154 -2.29 -2.28 5.13
CA ASP A 154 -3.07 -1.15 5.65
C ASP A 154 -2.17 0.02 6.10
N MET A 155 -1.09 -0.28 6.83
CA MET A 155 -0.12 0.75 7.23
C MET A 155 0.51 1.46 6.02
N HIS A 156 0.83 0.72 4.96
CA HIS A 156 1.46 1.25 3.76
C HIS A 156 0.51 2.18 2.99
N TRP A 157 -0.75 1.80 2.86
CA TRP A 157 -1.76 2.64 2.21
C TRP A 157 -2.01 3.94 2.98
N ARG A 158 -2.09 3.87 4.31
CA ARG A 158 -2.21 5.07 5.17
C ARG A 158 -0.97 5.95 5.13
N HIS A 159 0.22 5.34 5.05
CA HIS A 159 1.48 6.07 4.92
C HIS A 159 1.50 6.98 3.68
N HIS A 160 0.95 6.53 2.57
CA HIS A 160 0.88 7.29 1.33
C HIS A 160 -0.21 8.39 1.32
N LEU A 161 -1.11 8.48 2.31
CA LEU A 161 -2.11 9.55 2.38
C LEU A 161 -1.46 10.94 2.49
N LYS A 162 -0.36 11.05 3.21
CA LYS A 162 0.39 12.32 3.29
C LYS A 162 0.94 12.74 1.92
N GLN A 163 1.49 11.80 1.15
CA GLN A 163 1.94 12.07 -0.22
C GLN A 163 0.77 12.50 -1.11
N LYS A 164 -0.40 11.85 -0.96
CA LYS A 164 -1.62 12.26 -1.67
C LYS A 164 -2.01 13.70 -1.36
N GLU A 165 -2.03 14.10 -0.07
CA GLU A 165 -2.33 15.48 0.34
C GLU A 165 -1.39 16.49 -0.32
N ASP A 166 -0.09 16.19 -0.38
CA ASP A 166 0.90 17.08 -1.00
C ASP A 166 0.67 17.21 -2.52
N ILE A 167 0.32 16.11 -3.19
CA ILE A 167 -0.04 16.10 -4.63
C ILE A 167 -1.36 16.86 -4.86
N ASP A 168 -2.39 16.64 -4.04
CA ASP A 168 -3.68 17.33 -4.13
C ASP A 168 -3.49 18.85 -4.00
N GLY A 169 -2.62 19.30 -3.09
CA GLY A 169 -2.26 20.72 -2.95
C GLY A 169 -1.63 21.29 -4.21
N PHE A 170 -0.68 20.56 -4.80
CA PHE A 170 -0.06 20.96 -6.06
C PHE A 170 -1.08 21.06 -7.20
N LEU A 171 -1.95 20.06 -7.38
CA LEU A 171 -2.93 20.01 -8.47
C LEU A 171 -3.98 21.14 -8.37
N LYS A 172 -4.40 21.49 -7.14
CA LYS A 172 -5.29 22.64 -6.91
C LYS A 172 -4.65 23.94 -7.35
N ASN A 173 -3.39 24.18 -6.98
CA ASN A 173 -2.66 25.38 -7.37
C ASN A 173 -2.45 25.44 -8.89
N PHE A 174 -2.08 24.32 -9.51
CA PHE A 174 -1.91 24.21 -10.96
C PHE A 174 -3.20 24.53 -11.73
N ALA A 175 -4.34 23.97 -11.30
CA ALA A 175 -5.63 24.22 -11.92
C ALA A 175 -6.11 25.67 -11.76
N SER A 176 -5.71 26.35 -10.66
CA SER A 176 -6.04 27.76 -10.41
C SER A 176 -5.20 28.72 -11.24
N SER A 177 -3.94 28.35 -11.57
CA SER A 177 -3.01 29.19 -12.34
C SER A 177 -3.23 29.11 -13.84
N ASN A 178 -4.03 28.14 -14.32
CA ASN A 178 -4.31 27.89 -15.74
C ASN A 178 -5.78 28.18 -16.13
N LYS A 179 -6.48 28.94 -15.30
CA LYS A 179 -7.80 29.54 -15.59
C LYS A 179 -7.62 31.01 -15.99
#